data_70a71290a7eedfcbd9a4db4b0db71b23
#
_entry.id   70a71290a7eedfcbd9a4db4b0db71b23
#
_cell.length_a   1.000
_cell.length_b   1.000
_cell.length_c   1.000
_cell.angle_alpha   90.00
_cell.angle_beta   90.00
_cell.angle_gamma   90.00
#
_symmetry.space_group_name_H-M   'P 1'
#
loop_
_entity.id
_entity.type
_entity.pdbx_description
1 polymer ?
#
loop_
_entity_poly.entity_id
_entity_poly.type
_entity_poly.pdbx_seq_one_letter_code
_entity_poly.pdbx_strand_id
1 'polypeptide(L)'
;MPLYFFTAWLQGELAQFHLIWQSLLALVLIGFGALGASQGQWGLLLLLLSFAGLGYTLRQAGRTPDILDAALTKALGADYREQIPAARRAVLQDTISPREWMRPFSMRRDGVEHLADISYGQDARNRLDIYRPAVQGSGLAPVLLQIHGGGWTIGDKTEQGLPLMYHLAQRGWLCVAINYRLSPRHAFPAHIEDTKMAINWIKHNIGTYGGDPRFIAITGGSAGGHLAALAALTPNKAQYQPGFEQADTTLQAAVPFYGVYDWLPEPAAEANHSMHRFLVRHVLQCTPEENQQLWQGGSPAANTDAAAVPMFIVHGAHDSLVWVEEARRFAAKLAATSAAPVAYAELPGAQHAFEVFHSLRTDHTVNAVARFLEWSYARWQSKHAAQ
;
A
#
# COMPACT_ATOMS: atom_id res chain seq x y z
N MET A 1 13.37 -5.55 14.10
CA MET A 1 12.28 -4.54 14.26
C MET A 1 12.25 -4.07 15.70
N PRO A 2 12.07 -2.76 15.95
CA PRO A 2 11.93 -2.26 17.32
C PRO A 2 10.68 -2.84 17.99
N LEU A 3 10.79 -3.26 19.24
CA LEU A 3 9.66 -3.85 19.99
C LEU A 3 8.46 -2.91 20.08
N TYR A 4 8.70 -1.60 20.18
CA TYR A 4 7.65 -0.58 20.23
C TYR A 4 6.85 -0.45 18.92
N PHE A 5 7.36 -0.90 17.78
CA PHE A 5 6.62 -0.90 16.52
C PHE A 5 5.33 -1.72 16.62
N PHE A 6 5.43 -2.99 17.05
CA PHE A 6 4.27 -3.87 17.13
C PHE A 6 3.23 -3.36 18.13
N THR A 7 3.68 -2.87 19.29
CA THR A 7 2.75 -2.32 20.29
C THR A 7 2.04 -1.06 19.77
N ALA A 8 2.78 -0.13 19.16
CA ALA A 8 2.20 1.09 18.62
C ALA A 8 1.27 0.81 17.43
N TRP A 9 1.63 -0.13 16.55
CA TRP A 9 0.82 -0.54 15.42
C TRP A 9 -0.50 -1.17 15.85
N LEU A 10 -0.46 -2.23 16.68
CA LEU A 10 -1.66 -2.93 17.14
C LEU A 10 -2.56 -2.03 18.00
N GLN A 11 -1.98 -1.23 18.92
CA GLN A 11 -2.76 -0.28 19.70
C GLN A 11 -3.36 0.83 18.84
N GLY A 12 -2.63 1.28 17.81
CA GLY A 12 -3.08 2.33 16.90
C GLY A 12 -4.27 1.91 16.05
N GLU A 13 -4.25 0.69 15.53
CA GLU A 13 -5.26 0.21 14.60
C GLU A 13 -6.38 -0.61 15.27
N LEU A 14 -6.16 -1.17 16.47
CA LEU A 14 -7.11 -1.98 17.22
C LEU A 14 -7.56 -1.33 18.53
N ALA A 15 -7.53 0.00 18.62
CA ALA A 15 -7.84 0.76 19.84
C ALA A 15 -9.23 0.43 20.43
N GLN A 16 -10.24 0.14 19.59
CA GLN A 16 -11.57 -0.28 20.02
C GLN A 16 -11.55 -1.58 20.85
N PHE A 17 -10.73 -2.55 20.47
CA PHE A 17 -10.63 -3.81 21.20
C PHE A 17 -9.91 -3.61 22.53
N HIS A 18 -8.91 -2.73 22.57
CA HIS A 18 -8.24 -2.35 23.82
C HIS A 18 -9.22 -1.67 24.79
N LEU A 19 -10.10 -0.79 24.32
CA LEU A 19 -11.17 -0.20 25.16
C LEU A 19 -12.11 -1.27 25.69
N ILE A 20 -12.56 -2.22 24.83
CA ILE A 20 -13.52 -3.26 25.22
C ILE A 20 -12.92 -4.16 26.31
N TRP A 21 -11.76 -4.79 26.06
CA TRP A 21 -11.22 -5.75 27.02
C TRP A 21 -10.77 -5.10 28.34
N GLN A 22 -10.20 -3.86 28.28
CA GLN A 22 -9.84 -3.12 29.48
C GLN A 22 -11.08 -2.74 30.32
N SER A 23 -12.18 -2.35 29.66
CA SER A 23 -13.44 -2.08 30.33
C SER A 23 -14.00 -3.32 31.03
N LEU A 24 -14.01 -4.47 30.33
CA LEU A 24 -14.49 -5.73 30.91
C LEU A 24 -13.66 -6.14 32.11
N LEU A 25 -12.32 -6.08 32.00
CA LEU A 25 -11.42 -6.40 33.12
C LEU A 25 -11.64 -5.47 34.31
N ALA A 26 -11.77 -4.15 34.05
CA ALA A 26 -12.05 -3.18 35.12
C ALA A 26 -13.37 -3.45 35.84
N LEU A 27 -14.44 -3.77 35.12
CA LEU A 27 -15.74 -4.09 35.70
C LEU A 27 -15.66 -5.33 36.61
N VAL A 28 -14.92 -6.38 36.17
CA VAL A 28 -14.67 -7.58 36.98
C VAL A 28 -13.92 -7.23 38.26
N LEU A 29 -12.81 -6.50 38.19
CA LEU A 29 -12.00 -6.13 39.35
C LEU A 29 -12.76 -5.21 40.32
N ILE A 30 -13.56 -4.27 39.81
CA ILE A 30 -14.43 -3.42 40.63
C ILE A 30 -15.49 -4.27 41.36
N GLY A 31 -16.09 -5.24 40.65
CA GLY A 31 -17.06 -6.17 41.22
C GLY A 31 -16.46 -7.03 42.36
N PHE A 32 -15.16 -7.33 42.32
CA PHE A 32 -14.41 -7.96 43.40
C PHE A 32 -13.91 -6.99 44.49
N GLY A 33 -14.34 -5.73 44.47
CA GLY A 33 -14.02 -4.76 45.52
C GLY A 33 -12.68 -4.07 45.38
N ALA A 34 -12.09 -4.06 44.19
CA ALA A 34 -10.77 -3.42 43.94
C ALA A 34 -10.72 -1.96 44.40
N LEU A 35 -11.81 -1.21 44.31
CA LEU A 35 -11.86 0.21 44.71
C LEU A 35 -11.79 0.43 46.21
N GLY A 36 -11.97 -0.63 47.03
CA GLY A 36 -11.78 -0.60 48.49
C GLY A 36 -10.31 -0.47 48.92
N ALA A 37 -9.36 -0.69 47.99
CA ALA A 37 -7.93 -0.59 48.25
C ALA A 37 -7.31 0.57 47.43
N SER A 38 -6.29 1.22 47.98
CA SER A 38 -5.58 2.32 47.31
C SER A 38 -4.97 1.90 45.97
N GLN A 39 -4.47 0.66 45.88
CA GLN A 39 -3.93 0.07 44.64
C GLN A 39 -4.99 0.02 43.52
N GLY A 40 -6.22 -0.33 43.85
CA GLY A 40 -7.33 -0.38 42.88
C GLY A 40 -7.75 1.02 42.43
N GLN A 41 -7.68 2.03 43.32
CA GLN A 41 -7.96 3.44 42.97
C GLN A 41 -6.89 3.98 42.01
N TRP A 42 -5.61 3.71 42.26
CA TRP A 42 -4.50 4.04 41.31
C TRP A 42 -4.65 3.30 39.98
N GLY A 43 -5.05 2.01 40.03
CA GLY A 43 -5.34 1.24 38.82
C GLY A 43 -6.45 1.86 37.97
N LEU A 44 -7.53 2.35 38.60
CA LEU A 44 -8.60 3.07 37.90
C LEU A 44 -8.09 4.37 37.25
N LEU A 45 -7.26 5.15 37.94
CA LEU A 45 -6.68 6.37 37.36
C LEU A 45 -5.84 6.04 36.12
N LEU A 46 -4.97 5.03 36.19
CA LEU A 46 -4.16 4.61 35.04
C LEU A 46 -5.04 4.11 33.88
N LEU A 47 -6.13 3.41 34.19
CA LEU A 47 -7.11 2.97 33.18
C LEU A 47 -7.79 4.17 32.50
N LEU A 48 -8.19 5.20 33.23
CA LEU A 48 -8.77 6.40 32.65
C LEU A 48 -7.80 7.15 31.76
N LEU A 49 -6.52 7.21 32.12
CA LEU A 49 -5.46 7.74 31.27
C LEU A 49 -5.28 6.91 29.99
N SER A 50 -5.31 5.57 30.11
CA SER A 50 -5.31 4.66 28.94
C SER A 50 -6.50 4.93 28.03
N PHE A 51 -7.70 5.08 28.57
CA PHE A 51 -8.90 5.37 27.80
C PHE A 51 -8.83 6.73 27.10
N ALA A 52 -8.28 7.74 27.74
CA ALA A 52 -8.05 9.04 27.11
C ALA A 52 -7.10 8.92 25.91
N GLY A 53 -5.99 8.14 26.05
CA GLY A 53 -5.05 7.87 24.96
C GLY A 53 -5.66 7.07 23.80
N LEU A 54 -6.40 6.01 24.10
CA LEU A 54 -7.11 5.21 23.08
C LEU A 54 -8.21 6.03 22.38
N GLY A 55 -8.95 6.84 23.12
CA GLY A 55 -9.96 7.77 22.57
C GLY A 55 -9.32 8.80 21.63
N TYR A 56 -8.16 9.35 22.01
CA TYR A 56 -7.38 10.23 21.14
C TYR A 56 -6.94 9.52 19.85
N THR A 57 -6.47 8.27 19.95
CA THR A 57 -6.10 7.45 18.80
C THR A 57 -7.26 7.21 17.83
N LEU A 58 -8.44 6.87 18.35
CA LEU A 58 -9.65 6.72 17.54
C LEU A 58 -10.08 8.04 16.89
N ARG A 59 -9.96 9.15 17.62
CA ARG A 59 -10.25 10.49 17.05
C ARG A 59 -9.29 10.83 15.90
N GLN A 60 -8.01 10.49 16.03
CA GLN A 60 -7.05 10.67 14.94
C GLN A 60 -7.39 9.78 13.73
N ALA A 61 -7.75 8.51 13.97
CA ALA A 61 -8.21 7.61 12.93
C ALA A 61 -9.47 8.11 12.22
N GLY A 62 -10.41 8.70 12.96
CA GLY A 62 -11.64 9.30 12.43
C GLY A 62 -11.42 10.51 11.50
N ARG A 63 -10.24 11.12 11.48
CA ARG A 63 -9.88 12.20 10.54
C ARG A 63 -9.39 11.69 9.18
N THR A 64 -9.15 10.40 9.06
CA THR A 64 -8.61 9.77 7.84
C THR A 64 -9.43 10.08 6.58
N PRO A 65 -10.77 9.97 6.56
CA PRO A 65 -11.55 10.24 5.35
C PRO A 65 -11.39 11.67 4.84
N ASP A 66 -11.40 12.67 5.72
CA ASP A 66 -11.25 14.08 5.34
C ASP A 66 -9.87 14.37 4.75
N ILE A 67 -8.81 13.76 5.31
CA ILE A 67 -7.44 13.92 4.84
C ILE A 67 -7.26 13.29 3.45
N LEU A 68 -7.79 12.08 3.27
CA LEU A 68 -7.72 11.38 1.99
C LEU A 68 -8.51 12.12 0.91
N ASP A 69 -9.71 12.60 1.24
CA ASP A 69 -10.54 13.35 0.31
C ASP A 69 -9.91 14.69 -0.08
N ALA A 70 -9.36 15.41 0.90
CA ALA A 70 -8.61 16.65 0.64
C ALA A 70 -7.39 16.41 -0.27
N ALA A 71 -6.64 15.33 -0.06
CA ALA A 71 -5.49 14.97 -0.88
C ALA A 71 -5.91 14.66 -2.33
N LEU A 72 -6.98 13.89 -2.52
CA LEU A 72 -7.51 13.58 -3.86
C LEU A 72 -8.08 14.81 -4.53
N THR A 73 -8.89 15.61 -3.84
CA THR A 73 -9.47 16.84 -4.37
C THR A 73 -8.38 17.83 -4.80
N LYS A 74 -7.33 17.99 -4.01
CA LYS A 74 -6.19 18.86 -4.34
C LYS A 74 -5.46 18.41 -5.61
N ALA A 75 -5.28 17.10 -5.78
CA ALA A 75 -4.51 16.57 -6.91
C ALA A 75 -5.33 16.38 -8.18
N LEU A 76 -6.60 16.00 -8.07
CA LEU A 76 -7.45 15.58 -9.18
C LEU A 76 -8.47 16.64 -9.62
N GLY A 77 -8.73 17.64 -8.77
CA GLY A 77 -9.79 18.64 -8.93
C GLY A 77 -11.02 18.33 -8.07
N ALA A 78 -11.82 19.38 -7.79
CA ALA A 78 -13.01 19.24 -6.92
C ALA A 78 -14.09 18.33 -7.52
N ASP A 79 -14.14 18.25 -8.84
CA ASP A 79 -15.11 17.46 -9.62
C ASP A 79 -14.60 16.06 -10.02
N TYR A 80 -13.50 15.57 -9.43
CA TYR A 80 -12.89 14.30 -9.84
C TYR A 80 -13.87 13.11 -9.74
N ARG A 81 -14.79 13.15 -8.80
CA ARG A 81 -15.81 12.10 -8.60
C ARG A 81 -16.80 12.04 -9.76
N GLU A 82 -17.18 13.21 -10.30
CA GLU A 82 -18.10 13.32 -11.44
C GLU A 82 -17.47 12.79 -12.74
N GLN A 83 -16.15 12.80 -12.83
CA GLN A 83 -15.39 12.24 -13.96
C GLN A 83 -15.44 10.69 -14.00
N ILE A 84 -15.82 10.05 -12.89
CA ILE A 84 -16.03 8.60 -12.82
C ILE A 84 -17.42 8.27 -13.41
N PRO A 85 -17.54 7.34 -14.39
CA PRO A 85 -18.81 6.94 -14.95
C PRO A 85 -19.83 6.53 -13.89
N ALA A 86 -21.11 6.92 -14.05
CA ALA A 86 -22.14 6.75 -13.03
C ALA A 86 -22.28 5.29 -12.54
N ALA A 87 -22.19 4.31 -13.45
CA ALA A 87 -22.29 2.89 -13.10
C ALA A 87 -21.12 2.43 -12.20
N ARG A 88 -19.89 2.94 -12.42
CA ARG A 88 -18.73 2.62 -11.59
C ARG A 88 -18.72 3.42 -10.28
N ARG A 89 -19.21 4.67 -10.33
CA ARG A 89 -19.37 5.50 -9.12
C ARG A 89 -20.41 4.91 -8.15
N ALA A 90 -21.47 4.30 -8.66
CA ALA A 90 -22.53 3.71 -7.84
C ALA A 90 -22.08 2.55 -6.93
N VAL A 91 -20.95 1.89 -7.25
CA VAL A 91 -20.40 0.80 -6.43
C VAL A 91 -19.31 1.28 -5.47
N LEU A 92 -18.90 2.55 -5.54
CA LEU A 92 -17.96 3.13 -4.60
C LEU A 92 -18.62 3.36 -3.24
N GLN A 93 -17.85 3.23 -2.17
CA GLN A 93 -18.29 3.46 -0.81
C GLN A 93 -17.55 4.64 -0.20
N ASP A 94 -18.26 5.43 0.59
CA ASP A 94 -17.69 6.52 1.40
C ASP A 94 -17.71 6.17 2.89
N THR A 95 -18.46 5.14 3.28
CA THR A 95 -18.60 4.66 4.66
C THR A 95 -17.89 3.33 4.85
N ILE A 96 -17.50 3.06 6.08
CA ILE A 96 -16.94 1.77 6.48
C ILE A 96 -18.03 0.85 7.00
N SER A 97 -17.82 -0.46 6.87
CA SER A 97 -18.71 -1.47 7.43
C SER A 97 -18.39 -1.69 8.91
N PRO A 98 -19.34 -1.50 9.86
CA PRO A 98 -19.11 -1.84 11.26
C PRO A 98 -18.71 -3.32 11.45
N ARG A 99 -19.20 -4.21 10.58
CA ARG A 99 -18.86 -5.63 10.61
C ARG A 99 -17.38 -5.86 10.29
N GLU A 100 -16.83 -5.17 9.30
CA GLU A 100 -15.42 -5.25 8.92
C GLU A 100 -14.54 -4.70 10.03
N TRP A 101 -14.86 -3.53 10.54
CA TRP A 101 -14.15 -2.92 11.66
C TRP A 101 -14.12 -3.80 12.92
N MET A 102 -15.20 -4.56 13.19
CA MET A 102 -15.25 -5.50 14.32
C MET A 102 -14.65 -6.89 14.02
N ARG A 103 -14.22 -7.14 12.77
CA ARG A 103 -13.58 -8.40 12.34
C ARG A 103 -12.29 -8.12 11.57
N PRO A 104 -11.28 -7.54 12.22
CA PRO A 104 -10.10 -6.99 11.55
C PRO A 104 -9.32 -7.99 10.70
N PHE A 105 -9.37 -9.27 11.02
CA PHE A 105 -8.66 -10.33 10.30
C PHE A 105 -9.53 -11.14 9.33
N SER A 106 -10.78 -10.72 9.09
CA SER A 106 -11.69 -11.39 8.16
C SER A 106 -11.61 -10.77 6.77
N MET A 107 -10.62 -11.19 5.96
CA MET A 107 -10.32 -10.58 4.66
C MET A 107 -11.23 -11.08 3.55
N ARG A 108 -11.56 -12.37 3.55
CA ARG A 108 -12.34 -13.00 2.47
C ARG A 108 -13.71 -12.35 2.31
N ARG A 109 -14.12 -12.21 1.05
CA ARG A 109 -15.42 -11.64 0.66
C ARG A 109 -16.17 -12.62 -0.22
N ASP A 110 -17.48 -12.72 0.02
CA ASP A 110 -18.37 -13.46 -0.86
C ASP A 110 -18.37 -12.85 -2.27
N GLY A 111 -18.47 -13.70 -3.27
CA GLY A 111 -18.47 -13.27 -4.67
C GLY A 111 -17.08 -12.97 -5.25
N VAL A 112 -15.99 -13.26 -4.52
CA VAL A 112 -14.62 -13.18 -5.02
C VAL A 112 -14.03 -14.57 -5.16
N GLU A 113 -13.57 -14.90 -6.36
CA GLU A 113 -12.79 -16.09 -6.67
C GLU A 113 -11.29 -15.81 -6.44
N HIS A 114 -10.58 -16.77 -5.85
CA HIS A 114 -9.14 -16.73 -5.62
C HIS A 114 -8.47 -17.90 -6.35
N LEU A 115 -7.62 -17.58 -7.32
CA LEU A 115 -6.80 -18.54 -8.07
C LEU A 115 -5.36 -18.40 -7.58
N ALA A 116 -4.79 -19.47 -7.03
CA ALA A 116 -3.50 -19.43 -6.34
C ALA A 116 -2.36 -20.05 -7.14
N ASP A 117 -1.13 -19.62 -6.83
CA ASP A 117 0.13 -20.25 -7.21
C ASP A 117 0.40 -20.39 -8.74
N ILE A 118 -0.11 -19.46 -9.53
CA ILE A 118 0.15 -19.40 -10.97
C ILE A 118 1.60 -18.95 -11.19
N SER A 119 2.35 -19.69 -12.02
CA SER A 119 3.74 -19.34 -12.35
C SER A 119 3.80 -18.17 -13.33
N TYR A 120 4.64 -17.18 -13.05
CA TYR A 120 4.94 -16.10 -13.99
C TYR A 120 6.43 -16.04 -14.41
N GLY A 121 7.28 -16.92 -13.87
CA GLY A 121 8.70 -17.02 -14.17
C GLY A 121 9.26 -18.37 -13.72
N GLN A 122 10.60 -18.52 -13.82
CA GLN A 122 11.27 -19.79 -13.58
C GLN A 122 11.65 -20.03 -12.11
N ASP A 123 11.84 -18.98 -11.30
CA ASP A 123 12.17 -19.13 -9.89
C ASP A 123 10.97 -19.68 -9.10
N ALA A 124 11.26 -20.43 -8.04
CA ALA A 124 10.22 -20.97 -7.16
C ALA A 124 9.34 -19.88 -6.53
N ARG A 125 9.90 -18.68 -6.33
CA ARG A 125 9.19 -17.51 -5.84
C ARG A 125 8.39 -16.78 -6.93
N ASN A 126 8.61 -17.04 -8.21
CA ASN A 126 7.84 -16.42 -9.28
C ASN A 126 6.43 -17.01 -9.38
N ARG A 127 5.63 -16.80 -8.33
CA ARG A 127 4.24 -17.24 -8.19
C ARG A 127 3.35 -16.03 -7.95
N LEU A 128 2.16 -16.06 -8.54
CA LEU A 128 1.13 -15.05 -8.36
C LEU A 128 -0.21 -15.69 -8.00
N ASP A 129 -1.04 -14.89 -7.33
CA ASP A 129 -2.43 -15.19 -7.07
C ASP A 129 -3.32 -14.17 -7.78
N ILE A 130 -4.51 -14.60 -8.22
CA ILE A 130 -5.51 -13.75 -8.85
C ILE A 130 -6.76 -13.73 -7.98
N TYR A 131 -7.24 -12.53 -7.66
CA TYR A 131 -8.51 -12.27 -6.99
C TYR A 131 -9.42 -11.57 -8.00
N ARG A 132 -10.58 -12.16 -8.32
CA ARG A 132 -11.51 -11.63 -9.32
C ARG A 132 -12.97 -11.83 -8.91
N PRO A 133 -13.93 -11.12 -9.53
CA PRO A 133 -15.34 -11.43 -9.35
C PRO A 133 -15.62 -12.88 -9.74
N ALA A 134 -16.36 -13.62 -8.89
CA ALA A 134 -16.80 -14.98 -9.22
C ALA A 134 -17.76 -15.00 -10.42
N VAL A 135 -18.53 -13.93 -10.60
CA VAL A 135 -19.35 -13.69 -11.79
C VAL A 135 -18.72 -12.56 -12.58
N GLN A 136 -18.16 -12.89 -13.73
CA GLN A 136 -17.51 -11.91 -14.59
C GLN A 136 -18.55 -11.12 -15.40
N GLY A 137 -18.31 -9.82 -15.57
CA GLY A 137 -19.08 -8.97 -16.47
C GLY A 137 -18.81 -9.28 -17.94
N SER A 138 -19.52 -8.61 -18.84
CA SER A 138 -19.37 -8.78 -20.30
C SER A 138 -18.09 -8.17 -20.90
N GLY A 139 -17.33 -7.40 -20.12
CA GLY A 139 -16.10 -6.74 -20.55
C GLY A 139 -14.88 -7.14 -19.72
N LEU A 140 -13.69 -6.77 -20.21
CA LEU A 140 -12.45 -6.98 -19.46
C LEU A 140 -12.38 -6.04 -18.25
N ALA A 141 -11.92 -6.58 -17.11
CA ALA A 141 -11.78 -5.87 -15.85
C ALA A 141 -10.45 -5.09 -15.81
N PRO A 142 -10.41 -3.87 -15.25
CA PRO A 142 -9.14 -3.21 -14.96
C PRO A 142 -8.31 -4.04 -13.97
N VAL A 143 -6.97 -3.98 -14.08
CA VAL A 143 -6.05 -4.83 -13.32
C VAL A 143 -5.32 -4.02 -12.26
N LEU A 144 -5.24 -4.55 -11.03
CA LEU A 144 -4.38 -4.08 -9.97
C LEU A 144 -3.28 -5.11 -9.69
N LEU A 145 -2.01 -4.71 -9.77
CA LEU A 145 -0.87 -5.51 -9.36
C LEU A 145 -0.45 -5.12 -7.94
N GLN A 146 -0.49 -6.07 -7.00
CA GLN A 146 -0.10 -5.91 -5.60
C GLN A 146 1.28 -6.52 -5.35
N ILE A 147 2.18 -5.75 -4.73
CA ILE A 147 3.52 -6.16 -4.33
C ILE A 147 3.61 -6.16 -2.80
N HIS A 148 3.97 -7.30 -2.19
CA HIS A 148 4.10 -7.38 -0.74
C HIS A 148 5.34 -6.64 -0.21
N GLY A 149 5.29 -6.18 1.04
CA GLY A 149 6.41 -5.63 1.78
C GLY A 149 7.30 -6.70 2.41
N GLY A 150 8.05 -6.31 3.46
CA GLY A 150 8.93 -7.22 4.20
C GLY A 150 10.42 -6.92 4.00
N GLY A 151 10.78 -5.67 3.70
CA GLY A 151 12.17 -5.23 3.56
C GLY A 151 12.94 -6.00 2.48
N TRP A 152 12.28 -6.44 1.43
CA TRP A 152 12.84 -7.27 0.35
C TRP A 152 13.43 -8.61 0.81
N THR A 153 13.34 -8.96 2.11
CA THR A 153 13.97 -10.16 2.72
C THR A 153 12.98 -11.21 3.18
N ILE A 154 11.75 -10.81 3.45
CA ILE A 154 10.64 -11.67 3.89
C ILE A 154 9.33 -11.25 3.21
N GLY A 155 8.26 -11.97 3.47
CA GLY A 155 6.91 -11.66 3.01
C GLY A 155 6.38 -12.65 1.98
N ASP A 156 5.06 -12.63 1.85
CA ASP A 156 4.34 -13.47 0.90
C ASP A 156 3.13 -12.73 0.32
N LYS A 157 2.76 -13.08 -0.92
CA LYS A 157 1.61 -12.55 -1.67
C LYS A 157 0.27 -12.71 -0.96
N THR A 158 0.20 -13.60 0.04
CA THR A 158 -1.01 -13.90 0.80
C THR A 158 -1.15 -13.10 2.10
N GLU A 159 -0.16 -12.24 2.44
CA GLU A 159 -0.10 -11.60 3.76
C GLU A 159 -0.56 -10.13 3.75
N GLN A 160 -0.44 -9.42 2.61
CA GLN A 160 -0.63 -7.95 2.56
C GLN A 160 -1.53 -7.53 1.40
N GLY A 161 -2.14 -6.34 1.52
CA GLY A 161 -3.02 -5.77 0.50
C GLY A 161 -4.37 -6.48 0.37
N LEU A 162 -4.67 -7.47 1.21
CA LEU A 162 -5.90 -8.25 1.14
C LEU A 162 -7.18 -7.40 1.29
N PRO A 163 -7.27 -6.44 2.23
CA PRO A 163 -8.45 -5.58 2.33
C PRO A 163 -8.75 -4.86 1.01
N LEU A 164 -7.72 -4.28 0.37
CA LEU A 164 -7.87 -3.57 -0.90
C LEU A 164 -8.21 -4.51 -2.04
N MET A 165 -7.53 -5.65 -2.16
CA MET A 165 -7.75 -6.59 -3.26
C MET A 165 -9.16 -7.19 -3.24
N TYR A 166 -9.64 -7.64 -2.06
CA TYR A 166 -11.00 -8.15 -1.93
C TYR A 166 -12.05 -7.06 -2.19
N HIS A 167 -11.81 -5.84 -1.68
CA HIS A 167 -12.69 -4.70 -1.91
C HIS A 167 -12.84 -4.37 -3.41
N LEU A 168 -11.74 -4.32 -4.15
CA LEU A 168 -11.73 -4.03 -5.58
C LEU A 168 -12.30 -5.18 -6.41
N ALA A 169 -11.96 -6.44 -6.07
CA ALA A 169 -12.49 -7.61 -6.77
C ALA A 169 -14.01 -7.69 -6.68
N GLN A 170 -14.63 -7.39 -5.53
CA GLN A 170 -16.09 -7.27 -5.43
C GLN A 170 -16.68 -6.18 -6.33
N ARG A 171 -15.89 -5.22 -6.80
CA ARG A 171 -16.30 -4.07 -7.62
C ARG A 171 -15.87 -4.18 -9.08
N GLY A 172 -15.55 -5.39 -9.50
CA GLY A 172 -15.29 -5.67 -10.91
C GLY A 172 -13.84 -5.40 -11.34
N TRP A 173 -12.89 -5.34 -10.40
CA TRP A 173 -11.45 -5.35 -10.68
C TRP A 173 -10.90 -6.77 -10.65
N LEU A 174 -9.80 -6.96 -11.36
CA LEU A 174 -8.97 -8.15 -11.24
C LEU A 174 -7.68 -7.76 -10.52
N CYS A 175 -7.42 -8.37 -9.36
CA CYS A 175 -6.23 -8.08 -8.58
C CYS A 175 -5.25 -9.24 -8.65
N VAL A 176 -3.97 -8.93 -8.90
CA VAL A 176 -2.87 -9.89 -8.99
C VAL A 176 -1.90 -9.61 -7.86
N ALA A 177 -1.64 -10.57 -6.99
CA ALA A 177 -0.61 -10.49 -5.95
C ALA A 177 0.57 -11.36 -6.30
N ILE A 178 1.80 -10.85 -6.22
CA ILE A 178 2.99 -11.60 -6.59
C ILE A 178 3.93 -11.85 -5.41
N ASN A 179 4.61 -13.01 -5.46
CA ASN A 179 5.87 -13.23 -4.78
C ASN A 179 7.02 -12.87 -5.73
N TYR A 180 8.12 -12.41 -5.19
CA TYR A 180 9.35 -12.07 -5.92
C TYR A 180 10.56 -12.64 -5.17
N ARG A 181 11.72 -12.78 -5.84
CA ARG A 181 12.96 -13.24 -5.24
C ARG A 181 13.38 -12.33 -4.07
N LEU A 182 13.88 -12.90 -2.99
CA LEU A 182 14.17 -12.21 -1.75
C LEU A 182 15.67 -12.15 -1.44
N SER A 183 16.10 -11.04 -0.88
CA SER A 183 17.40 -10.84 -0.27
C SER A 183 17.54 -11.65 1.04
N PRO A 184 18.74 -11.97 1.50
CA PRO A 184 20.03 -11.67 0.87
C PRO A 184 20.43 -12.65 -0.25
N ARG A 185 19.64 -13.71 -0.49
CA ARG A 185 19.95 -14.71 -1.51
C ARG A 185 19.96 -14.10 -2.91
N HIS A 186 19.07 -13.16 -3.17
CA HIS A 186 18.99 -12.42 -4.43
C HIS A 186 19.06 -10.92 -4.12
N ALA A 187 20.19 -10.30 -4.46
CA ALA A 187 20.38 -8.87 -4.29
C ALA A 187 19.55 -8.06 -5.31
N PHE A 188 19.32 -6.79 -5.04
CA PHE A 188 18.83 -5.85 -6.04
C PHE A 188 19.79 -5.83 -7.25
N PRO A 189 19.28 -5.92 -8.51
CA PRO A 189 17.92 -5.58 -8.94
C PRO A 189 16.92 -6.75 -9.08
N ALA A 190 17.20 -7.96 -8.57
CA ALA A 190 16.33 -9.13 -8.76
C ALA A 190 14.84 -8.87 -8.42
N HIS A 191 14.56 -8.03 -7.41
CA HIS A 191 13.20 -7.72 -6.99
C HIS A 191 12.42 -6.91 -8.03
N ILE A 192 13.05 -5.90 -8.63
CA ILE A 192 12.42 -5.08 -9.68
C ILE A 192 12.34 -5.86 -11.01
N GLU A 193 13.32 -6.72 -11.31
CA GLU A 193 13.26 -7.61 -12.47
C GLU A 193 12.05 -8.54 -12.41
N ASP A 194 11.82 -9.18 -11.25
CA ASP A 194 10.65 -10.04 -11.05
C ASP A 194 9.33 -9.25 -11.11
N THR A 195 9.31 -8.03 -10.57
CA THR A 195 8.14 -7.13 -10.69
C THR A 195 7.84 -6.81 -12.17
N LYS A 196 8.87 -6.48 -12.96
CA LYS A 196 8.74 -6.24 -14.41
C LYS A 196 8.32 -7.50 -15.17
N MET A 197 8.87 -8.65 -14.81
CA MET A 197 8.48 -9.95 -15.37
C MET A 197 6.99 -10.25 -15.10
N ALA A 198 6.51 -9.95 -13.91
CA ALA A 198 5.08 -10.10 -13.58
C ALA A 198 4.19 -9.14 -14.40
N ILE A 199 4.61 -7.89 -14.61
CA ILE A 199 3.90 -6.95 -15.50
C ILE A 199 3.85 -7.51 -16.94
N ASN A 200 4.98 -8.02 -17.45
CA ASN A 200 5.02 -8.65 -18.76
C ASN A 200 4.09 -9.86 -18.84
N TRP A 201 4.08 -10.71 -17.81
CA TRP A 201 3.16 -11.86 -17.75
C TRP A 201 1.70 -11.42 -17.77
N ILE A 202 1.34 -10.38 -16.98
CA ILE A 202 -0.02 -9.83 -16.94
C ILE A 202 -0.42 -9.35 -18.34
N LYS A 203 0.42 -8.59 -19.04
CA LYS A 203 0.12 -8.08 -20.38
C LYS A 203 -0.16 -9.18 -21.41
N HIS A 204 0.45 -10.35 -21.26
CA HIS A 204 0.27 -11.46 -22.22
C HIS A 204 -0.83 -12.44 -21.82
N ASN A 205 -1.12 -12.60 -20.52
CA ASN A 205 -1.94 -13.71 -20.03
C ASN A 205 -3.24 -13.30 -19.36
N ILE A 206 -3.33 -12.08 -18.78
CA ILE A 206 -4.43 -11.71 -17.88
C ILE A 206 -5.79 -11.68 -18.60
N GLY A 207 -5.81 -11.52 -19.92
CA GLY A 207 -7.02 -11.57 -20.72
C GLY A 207 -7.77 -12.91 -20.61
N THR A 208 -7.05 -14.02 -20.45
CA THR A 208 -7.64 -15.36 -20.26
C THR A 208 -8.34 -15.50 -18.90
N TYR A 209 -8.03 -14.60 -17.96
CA TYR A 209 -8.64 -14.53 -16.64
C TYR A 209 -9.72 -13.44 -16.54
N GLY A 210 -9.98 -12.70 -17.64
CA GLY A 210 -10.97 -11.62 -17.69
C GLY A 210 -10.42 -10.23 -17.36
N GLY A 211 -9.09 -10.05 -17.27
CA GLY A 211 -8.45 -8.75 -17.04
C GLY A 211 -8.10 -8.00 -18.33
N ASP A 212 -8.12 -6.67 -18.29
CA ASP A 212 -7.68 -5.82 -19.41
C ASP A 212 -6.16 -5.61 -19.35
N PRO A 213 -5.36 -6.22 -20.24
CA PRO A 213 -3.91 -6.07 -20.25
C PRO A 213 -3.44 -4.64 -20.55
N ARG A 214 -4.33 -3.78 -21.05
CA ARG A 214 -4.02 -2.38 -21.43
C ARG A 214 -4.11 -1.42 -20.25
N PHE A 215 -4.85 -1.79 -19.17
CA PHE A 215 -4.94 -0.99 -17.96
C PHE A 215 -4.46 -1.79 -16.74
N ILE A 216 -3.25 -1.47 -16.30
CA ILE A 216 -2.63 -2.07 -15.12
C ILE A 216 -2.23 -0.94 -14.15
N ALA A 217 -2.85 -0.90 -12.98
CA ALA A 217 -2.38 -0.10 -11.86
C ALA A 217 -1.49 -0.96 -10.95
N ILE A 218 -0.56 -0.34 -10.22
CA ILE A 218 0.32 -1.03 -9.29
C ILE A 218 0.21 -0.47 -7.88
N THR A 219 0.31 -1.33 -6.88
CA THR A 219 0.30 -0.95 -5.46
C THR A 219 1.22 -1.87 -4.65
N GLY A 220 1.56 -1.45 -3.44
CA GLY A 220 2.32 -2.24 -2.49
C GLY A 220 2.70 -1.43 -1.28
N GLY A 221 3.01 -2.11 -0.17
CA GLY A 221 3.42 -1.48 1.09
C GLY A 221 4.91 -1.66 1.37
N SER A 222 5.57 -0.67 1.99
CA SER A 222 6.98 -0.77 2.43
C SER A 222 7.94 -1.07 1.26
N ALA A 223 8.67 -2.17 1.30
CA ALA A 223 9.47 -2.65 0.17
C ALA A 223 8.63 -2.85 -1.11
N GLY A 224 7.36 -3.28 -0.97
CA GLY A 224 6.41 -3.34 -2.09
C GLY A 224 6.01 -1.96 -2.59
N GLY A 225 5.87 -0.98 -1.71
CA GLY A 225 5.64 0.43 -2.05
C GLY A 225 6.82 1.05 -2.83
N HIS A 226 8.04 0.70 -2.41
CA HIS A 226 9.25 1.03 -3.18
C HIS A 226 9.20 0.43 -4.59
N LEU A 227 8.97 -0.89 -4.70
CA LEU A 227 8.92 -1.58 -5.99
C LEU A 227 7.78 -1.07 -6.89
N ALA A 228 6.63 -0.76 -6.31
CA ALA A 228 5.51 -0.17 -7.04
C ALA A 228 5.85 1.21 -7.61
N ALA A 229 6.45 2.08 -6.81
CA ALA A 229 6.90 3.39 -7.25
C ALA A 229 8.01 3.28 -8.32
N LEU A 230 9.03 2.44 -8.05
CA LEU A 230 10.14 2.25 -8.99
C LEU A 230 9.68 1.66 -10.32
N ALA A 231 8.79 0.65 -10.31
CA ALA A 231 8.24 0.07 -11.53
C ALA A 231 7.48 1.09 -12.36
N ALA A 232 6.67 1.95 -11.71
CA ALA A 232 5.91 3.00 -12.37
C ALA A 232 6.79 4.12 -12.96
N LEU A 233 7.93 4.41 -12.34
CA LEU A 233 8.88 5.43 -12.76
C LEU A 233 9.97 4.93 -13.73
N THR A 234 10.01 3.64 -13.99
CA THR A 234 11.02 3.04 -14.88
C THR A 234 10.36 2.18 -15.98
N PRO A 235 9.31 2.68 -16.70
CA PRO A 235 8.71 1.88 -17.76
C PRO A 235 9.76 1.52 -18.83
N ASN A 236 9.68 0.29 -19.34
CA ASN A 236 10.50 -0.20 -20.46
C ASN A 236 12.03 -0.05 -20.27
N LYS A 237 12.50 0.01 -19.03
CA LYS A 237 13.91 0.18 -18.72
C LYS A 237 14.63 -1.19 -18.89
N ALA A 238 15.33 -1.38 -20.01
CA ALA A 238 15.93 -2.65 -20.42
C ALA A 238 16.82 -3.28 -19.34
N GLN A 239 17.53 -2.47 -18.54
CA GLN A 239 18.38 -2.93 -17.43
C GLN A 239 17.60 -3.73 -16.35
N TYR A 240 16.28 -3.57 -16.25
CA TYR A 240 15.39 -4.29 -15.32
C TYR A 240 14.53 -5.35 -16.03
N GLN A 241 14.83 -5.65 -17.28
CA GLN A 241 14.08 -6.59 -18.11
C GLN A 241 15.02 -7.64 -18.79
N PRO A 242 15.95 -8.31 -18.04
CA PRO A 242 16.89 -9.23 -18.65
C PRO A 242 16.16 -10.42 -19.28
N GLY A 243 16.41 -10.63 -20.59
CA GLY A 243 15.76 -11.68 -21.38
C GLY A 243 14.39 -11.33 -21.93
N PHE A 244 13.85 -10.10 -21.60
CA PHE A 244 12.62 -9.53 -22.15
C PHE A 244 12.73 -8.01 -22.32
N GLU A 245 13.88 -7.52 -22.74
CA GLU A 245 14.26 -6.10 -22.82
C GLU A 245 13.30 -5.27 -23.68
N GLN A 246 12.66 -5.90 -24.67
CA GLN A 246 11.71 -5.25 -25.59
C GLN A 246 10.26 -5.29 -25.09
N ALA A 247 9.99 -5.91 -23.95
CA ALA A 247 8.64 -6.02 -23.43
C ALA A 247 8.11 -4.67 -22.94
N ASP A 248 6.83 -4.41 -23.21
CA ASP A 248 6.12 -3.27 -22.65
C ASP A 248 5.79 -3.49 -21.17
N THR A 249 6.42 -2.74 -20.29
CA THR A 249 6.16 -2.74 -18.84
C THR A 249 5.53 -1.43 -18.36
N THR A 250 4.86 -0.68 -19.23
CA THR A 250 4.13 0.53 -18.86
C THR A 250 2.95 0.23 -17.95
N LEU A 251 2.70 1.14 -17.03
CA LEU A 251 1.59 1.13 -16.08
C LEU A 251 0.72 2.37 -16.28
N GLN A 252 -0.50 2.38 -15.75
CA GLN A 252 -1.45 3.48 -15.94
C GLN A 252 -1.73 4.28 -14.66
N ALA A 253 -1.45 3.70 -13.48
CA ALA A 253 -1.54 4.38 -12.19
C ALA A 253 -0.68 3.65 -11.14
N ALA A 254 -0.29 4.34 -10.06
CA ALA A 254 0.43 3.73 -8.95
C ALA A 254 -0.10 4.23 -7.60
N VAL A 255 -0.16 3.32 -6.61
CA VAL A 255 -0.57 3.62 -5.24
C VAL A 255 0.44 3.01 -4.26
N PRO A 256 1.61 3.62 -4.08
CA PRO A 256 2.59 3.14 -3.11
C PRO A 256 2.22 3.56 -1.69
N PHE A 257 2.22 2.60 -0.75
CA PHE A 257 2.01 2.81 0.68
C PHE A 257 3.35 2.82 1.41
N TYR A 258 3.63 3.85 2.19
CA TYR A 258 4.80 3.98 3.08
C TYR A 258 6.07 3.32 2.52
N GLY A 259 6.34 3.53 1.23
CA GLY A 259 7.52 2.99 0.53
C GLY A 259 8.81 3.69 0.94
N VAL A 260 9.93 3.00 0.71
CA VAL A 260 11.27 3.58 0.78
C VAL A 260 11.57 4.23 -0.56
N TYR A 261 11.55 5.56 -0.62
CA TYR A 261 11.59 6.26 -1.90
C TYR A 261 12.95 6.83 -2.28
N ASP A 262 13.82 7.04 -1.28
CA ASP A 262 15.12 7.67 -1.50
C ASP A 262 16.23 6.90 -0.78
N TRP A 263 17.06 6.21 -1.57
CA TRP A 263 18.18 5.44 -1.05
C TRP A 263 19.45 6.27 -0.83
N LEU A 264 19.50 7.47 -1.45
CA LEU A 264 20.62 8.42 -1.39
C LEU A 264 20.09 9.84 -1.09
N PRO A 265 19.48 10.08 0.08
CA PRO A 265 18.94 11.39 0.41
C PRO A 265 20.05 12.44 0.53
N GLU A 266 19.77 13.64 0.00
CA GLU A 266 20.60 14.81 0.20
C GLU A 266 19.80 15.91 0.93
N PRO A 267 20.34 16.48 2.02
CA PRO A 267 21.65 16.16 2.61
C PRO A 267 21.64 14.78 3.31
N ALA A 268 22.80 14.12 3.32
CA ALA A 268 22.98 12.78 3.94
C ALA A 268 22.61 12.74 5.44
N ALA A 269 22.62 13.89 6.12
CA ALA A 269 22.20 14.02 7.53
C ALA A 269 20.70 13.65 7.74
N GLU A 270 19.88 13.69 6.69
CA GLU A 270 18.47 13.27 6.72
C GLU A 270 18.26 11.79 6.42
N ALA A 271 19.35 11.04 6.19
CA ALA A 271 19.28 9.62 5.92
C ALA A 271 18.88 8.81 7.16
N ASN A 272 18.00 7.83 6.95
CA ASN A 272 17.75 6.80 7.94
C ASN A 272 18.95 5.83 7.99
N HIS A 273 19.90 6.08 8.89
CA HIS A 273 21.12 5.28 9.00
C HIS A 273 20.87 3.78 9.24
N SER A 274 19.76 3.41 9.87
CA SER A 274 19.38 2.00 10.06
C SER A 274 18.96 1.38 8.76
N MET A 275 18.17 2.08 7.96
CA MET A 275 17.74 1.66 6.63
C MET A 275 18.96 1.59 5.70
N HIS A 276 19.82 2.58 5.69
CA HIS A 276 21.04 2.58 4.87
C HIS A 276 21.92 1.35 5.16
N ARG A 277 22.23 1.07 6.44
CA ARG A 277 22.99 -0.15 6.81
C ARG A 277 22.29 -1.44 6.41
N PHE A 278 20.95 -1.47 6.48
CA PHE A 278 20.18 -2.62 6.06
C PHE A 278 20.27 -2.84 4.54
N LEU A 279 20.15 -1.78 3.76
CA LEU A 279 20.31 -1.80 2.29
C LEU A 279 21.70 -2.31 1.90
N VAL A 280 22.76 -1.74 2.48
CA VAL A 280 24.16 -2.18 2.21
C VAL A 280 24.36 -3.65 2.52
N ARG A 281 23.86 -4.12 3.68
CA ARG A 281 24.16 -5.48 4.14
C ARG A 281 23.33 -6.56 3.47
N HIS A 282 22.05 -6.27 3.16
CA HIS A 282 21.09 -7.31 2.77
C HIS A 282 20.53 -7.14 1.38
N VAL A 283 20.26 -5.91 0.93
CA VAL A 283 19.47 -5.66 -0.29
C VAL A 283 20.35 -5.41 -1.50
N LEU A 284 21.27 -4.45 -1.44
CA LEU A 284 22.20 -4.12 -2.54
C LEU A 284 23.52 -4.88 -2.44
N GLN A 285 23.96 -5.21 -1.22
CA GLN A 285 25.21 -5.93 -0.91
C GLN A 285 26.46 -5.19 -1.42
N CYS A 286 26.37 -3.89 -1.55
CA CYS A 286 27.46 -2.96 -1.85
C CYS A 286 27.16 -1.61 -1.24
N THR A 287 28.20 -0.78 -1.07
CA THR A 287 28.04 0.61 -0.62
C THR A 287 27.74 1.54 -1.81
N PRO A 288 27.24 2.78 -1.56
CA PRO A 288 27.08 3.76 -2.62
C PRO A 288 28.38 4.11 -3.36
N GLU A 289 29.51 4.11 -2.64
CA GLU A 289 30.83 4.39 -3.20
C GLU A 289 31.31 3.27 -4.16
N GLU A 290 30.93 2.02 -3.86
CA GLU A 290 31.26 0.87 -4.71
C GLU A 290 30.39 0.81 -5.98
N ASN A 291 29.10 1.23 -5.90
CA ASN A 291 28.21 1.19 -7.06
C ASN A 291 27.11 2.27 -6.96
N GLN A 292 27.47 3.51 -7.18
CA GLN A 292 26.55 4.65 -7.15
C GLN A 292 25.40 4.51 -8.16
N GLN A 293 25.68 3.96 -9.34
CA GLN A 293 24.67 3.78 -10.38
C GLN A 293 23.55 2.82 -9.96
N LEU A 294 23.91 1.73 -9.25
CA LEU A 294 22.93 0.77 -8.72
C LEU A 294 22.02 1.44 -7.67
N TRP A 295 22.60 2.22 -6.77
CA TRP A 295 21.87 2.95 -5.74
C TRP A 295 20.93 4.00 -6.33
N GLN A 296 21.41 4.81 -7.27
CA GLN A 296 20.58 5.79 -7.98
C GLN A 296 19.47 5.12 -8.78
N GLY A 297 19.82 4.06 -9.53
CA GLY A 297 18.86 3.31 -10.32
C GLY A 297 17.74 2.71 -9.49
N GLY A 298 18.06 2.23 -8.26
CA GLY A 298 17.10 1.65 -7.33
C GLY A 298 16.27 2.67 -6.53
N SER A 299 16.64 3.95 -6.53
CA SER A 299 15.93 4.99 -5.77
C SER A 299 14.77 5.59 -6.60
N PRO A 300 13.48 5.42 -6.23
CA PRO A 300 12.37 6.09 -6.91
C PRO A 300 12.55 7.59 -7.04
N ALA A 301 13.07 8.25 -6.01
CA ALA A 301 13.30 9.70 -6.02
C ALA A 301 14.33 10.16 -7.06
N ALA A 302 15.26 9.29 -7.47
CA ALA A 302 16.22 9.57 -8.53
C ALA A 302 15.66 9.34 -9.94
N ASN A 303 14.49 8.68 -10.06
CA ASN A 303 13.86 8.33 -11.33
C ASN A 303 12.58 9.13 -11.63
N THR A 304 12.34 10.26 -10.95
CA THR A 304 11.18 11.14 -11.22
C THR A 304 11.35 11.86 -12.54
N ASP A 305 10.32 11.84 -13.37
CA ASP A 305 10.28 12.59 -14.65
C ASP A 305 8.86 13.03 -15.01
N ALA A 306 8.75 13.76 -16.16
CA ALA A 306 7.49 14.28 -16.65
C ALA A 306 6.52 13.19 -17.15
N ALA A 307 7.02 12.01 -17.51
CA ALA A 307 6.22 10.91 -18.05
C ALA A 307 5.65 9.99 -16.96
N ALA A 308 5.85 10.31 -15.67
CA ALA A 308 5.29 9.56 -14.57
C ALA A 308 3.75 9.42 -14.68
N VAL A 309 3.25 8.26 -14.31
CA VAL A 309 1.80 8.00 -14.27
C VAL A 309 1.13 8.68 -13.06
N PRO A 310 -0.20 8.87 -13.05
CA PRO A 310 -0.92 9.32 -11.86
C PRO A 310 -0.54 8.48 -10.64
N MET A 311 -0.17 9.15 -9.54
CA MET A 311 0.30 8.45 -8.33
C MET A 311 -0.42 8.96 -7.09
N PHE A 312 -0.87 8.03 -6.23
CA PHE A 312 -1.44 8.32 -4.93
C PHE A 312 -0.57 7.72 -3.83
N ILE A 313 0.23 8.53 -3.18
CA ILE A 313 1.16 8.15 -2.11
C ILE A 313 0.45 8.28 -0.77
N VAL A 314 0.43 7.21 0.03
CA VAL A 314 -0.19 7.21 1.37
C VAL A 314 0.86 6.79 2.39
N HIS A 315 1.02 7.57 3.49
CA HIS A 315 2.03 7.31 4.51
C HIS A 315 1.48 7.59 5.91
N GLY A 316 1.91 6.80 6.90
CA GLY A 316 1.58 7.02 8.30
C GLY A 316 2.46 8.11 8.93
N ALA A 317 1.86 9.09 9.61
CA ALA A 317 2.61 10.19 10.23
C ALA A 317 3.52 9.75 11.37
N HIS A 318 3.26 8.59 11.98
CA HIS A 318 4.05 8.02 13.08
C HIS A 318 4.84 6.78 12.65
N ASP A 319 5.10 6.64 11.35
CA ASP A 319 5.88 5.52 10.82
C ASP A 319 7.28 5.49 11.43
N SER A 320 7.56 4.45 12.21
CA SER A 320 8.84 4.28 12.90
C SER A 320 9.86 3.42 12.15
N LEU A 321 9.49 2.87 11.01
CA LEU A 321 10.37 2.05 10.17
C LEU A 321 10.86 2.80 8.92
N VAL A 322 9.95 3.47 8.23
CA VAL A 322 10.24 4.33 7.08
C VAL A 322 9.73 5.74 7.40
N TRP A 323 10.65 6.67 7.55
CA TRP A 323 10.31 8.01 8.02
C TRP A 323 9.43 8.76 7.02
N VAL A 324 8.39 9.39 7.55
CA VAL A 324 7.40 10.12 6.74
C VAL A 324 8.00 11.30 5.97
N GLU A 325 9.10 11.87 6.46
CA GLU A 325 9.85 12.93 5.80
C GLU A 325 10.35 12.52 4.40
N GLU A 326 10.72 11.25 4.23
CA GLU A 326 11.14 10.70 2.94
C GLU A 326 9.98 10.72 1.93
N ALA A 327 8.79 10.31 2.37
CA ALA A 327 7.58 10.36 1.54
C ALA A 327 7.17 11.80 1.17
N ARG A 328 7.31 12.75 2.12
CA ARG A 328 7.06 14.18 1.87
C ARG A 328 7.98 14.72 0.78
N ARG A 329 9.28 14.45 0.87
CA ARG A 329 10.28 14.88 -0.14
C ARG A 329 10.00 14.26 -1.49
N PHE A 330 9.75 12.95 -1.52
CA PHE A 330 9.45 12.24 -2.75
C PHE A 330 8.18 12.77 -3.43
N ALA A 331 7.09 12.92 -2.67
CA ALA A 331 5.82 13.45 -3.20
C ALA A 331 5.98 14.88 -3.75
N ALA A 332 6.70 15.75 -3.04
CA ALA A 332 6.98 17.11 -3.48
C ALA A 332 7.82 17.13 -4.78
N LYS A 333 8.90 16.33 -4.84
CA LYS A 333 9.75 16.21 -6.02
C LYS A 333 8.97 15.68 -7.22
N LEU A 334 8.20 14.61 -7.02
CA LEU A 334 7.41 14.02 -8.08
C LEU A 334 6.34 14.99 -8.59
N ALA A 335 5.64 15.70 -7.70
CA ALA A 335 4.65 16.70 -8.08
C ALA A 335 5.25 17.89 -8.87
N ALA A 336 6.52 18.21 -8.62
CA ALA A 336 7.22 19.28 -9.35
C ALA A 336 7.72 18.83 -10.75
N THR A 337 7.91 17.52 -10.96
CA THR A 337 8.46 16.98 -12.22
C THR A 337 7.42 16.32 -13.10
N SER A 338 6.38 15.70 -12.52
CA SER A 338 5.37 14.93 -13.23
C SER A 338 4.34 15.82 -13.95
N ALA A 339 3.99 15.46 -15.19
CA ALA A 339 2.83 16.02 -15.90
C ALA A 339 1.50 15.39 -15.45
N ALA A 340 1.54 14.24 -14.77
CA ALA A 340 0.36 13.56 -14.23
C ALA A 340 0.10 13.98 -12.77
N PRO A 341 -1.16 13.90 -12.31
CA PRO A 341 -1.51 14.22 -10.92
C PRO A 341 -0.79 13.36 -9.90
N VAL A 342 -0.29 13.99 -8.84
CA VAL A 342 0.32 13.35 -7.67
C VAL A 342 -0.48 13.71 -6.44
N ALA A 343 -1.19 12.73 -5.88
CA ALA A 343 -1.86 12.87 -4.60
C ALA A 343 -0.96 12.35 -3.48
N TYR A 344 -0.91 13.07 -2.35
CA TYR A 344 -0.20 12.66 -1.16
C TYR A 344 -1.08 12.79 0.07
N ALA A 345 -1.23 11.73 0.83
CA ALA A 345 -1.96 11.71 2.09
C ALA A 345 -1.06 11.20 3.23
N GLU A 346 -0.99 12.00 4.29
CA GLU A 346 -0.29 11.67 5.53
C GLU A 346 -1.30 11.42 6.64
N LEU A 347 -1.36 10.17 7.14
CA LEU A 347 -2.39 9.75 8.07
C LEU A 347 -1.97 9.94 9.53
N PRO A 348 -2.67 10.80 10.30
CA PRO A 348 -2.29 11.10 11.67
C PRO A 348 -2.40 9.86 12.57
N GLY A 349 -1.37 9.65 13.38
CA GLY A 349 -1.30 8.52 14.31
C GLY A 349 -1.15 7.15 13.68
N ALA A 350 -1.11 7.05 12.35
CA ALA A 350 -0.85 5.80 11.67
C ALA A 350 0.62 5.40 11.78
N GLN A 351 0.86 4.10 12.03
CA GLN A 351 2.16 3.47 12.04
C GLN A 351 2.43 2.81 10.68
N HIS A 352 3.64 2.31 10.44
CA HIS A 352 3.97 1.45 9.30
C HIS A 352 3.02 0.26 9.20
N ALA A 353 2.69 -0.20 7.99
CA ALA A 353 1.82 -1.36 7.75
C ALA A 353 0.38 -1.22 8.30
N PHE A 354 -0.15 0.00 8.42
CA PHE A 354 -1.47 0.26 8.98
C PHE A 354 -2.62 -0.43 8.21
N GLU A 355 -2.45 -0.74 6.90
CA GLU A 355 -3.51 -1.26 6.01
C GLU A 355 -3.54 -2.80 5.89
N VAL A 356 -2.69 -3.53 6.64
CA VAL A 356 -2.58 -5.00 6.51
C VAL A 356 -3.85 -5.73 6.93
N PHE A 357 -4.61 -5.17 7.86
CA PHE A 357 -5.89 -5.69 8.32
C PHE A 357 -6.95 -4.58 8.44
N HIS A 358 -8.23 -4.94 8.62
CA HIS A 358 -9.32 -3.96 8.74
C HIS A 358 -9.19 -3.10 9.99
N SER A 359 -9.19 -1.79 9.79
CA SER A 359 -9.26 -0.76 10.82
C SER A 359 -9.99 0.46 10.28
N LEU A 360 -10.26 1.46 11.11
CA LEU A 360 -10.82 2.73 10.65
C LEU A 360 -9.96 3.35 9.53
N ARG A 361 -8.63 3.38 9.73
CA ARG A 361 -7.70 3.94 8.75
C ARG A 361 -7.64 3.10 7.48
N THR A 362 -7.55 1.79 7.62
CA THR A 362 -7.51 0.85 6.49
C THR A 362 -8.72 1.01 5.59
N ASP A 363 -9.93 0.93 6.17
CA ASP A 363 -11.15 0.88 5.38
C ASP A 363 -11.44 2.21 4.69
N HIS A 364 -11.18 3.34 5.35
CA HIS A 364 -11.24 4.65 4.70
C HIS A 364 -10.19 4.80 3.59
N THR A 365 -8.97 4.28 3.81
CA THR A 365 -7.90 4.33 2.81
C THR A 365 -8.24 3.47 1.60
N VAL A 366 -8.76 2.26 1.81
CA VAL A 366 -9.24 1.37 0.75
C VAL A 366 -10.30 2.06 -0.12
N ASN A 367 -11.28 2.73 0.51
CA ASN A 367 -12.31 3.49 -0.20
C ASN A 367 -11.71 4.67 -1.02
N ALA A 368 -10.73 5.39 -0.48
CA ALA A 368 -10.07 6.49 -1.19
C ALA A 368 -9.23 5.99 -2.37
N VAL A 369 -8.50 4.89 -2.18
CA VAL A 369 -7.73 4.24 -3.25
C VAL A 369 -8.65 3.73 -4.35
N ALA A 370 -9.79 3.13 -4.01
CA ALA A 370 -10.78 2.72 -5.01
C ALA A 370 -11.27 3.91 -5.84
N ARG A 371 -11.55 5.07 -5.23
CA ARG A 371 -11.93 6.30 -5.96
C ARG A 371 -10.82 6.79 -6.90
N PHE A 372 -9.58 6.82 -6.42
CA PHE A 372 -8.42 7.20 -7.25
C PHE A 372 -8.23 6.25 -8.44
N LEU A 373 -8.34 4.96 -8.23
CA LEU A 373 -8.17 3.95 -9.27
C LEU A 373 -9.31 4.00 -10.29
N GLU A 374 -10.57 4.20 -9.85
CA GLU A 374 -11.72 4.38 -10.74
C GLU A 374 -11.61 5.65 -11.58
N TRP A 375 -11.16 6.75 -10.98
CA TRP A 375 -10.87 7.98 -11.71
C TRP A 375 -9.76 7.77 -12.75
N SER A 376 -8.68 7.09 -12.37
CA SER A 376 -7.57 6.80 -13.27
C SER A 376 -8.02 5.94 -14.46
N TYR A 377 -8.86 4.93 -14.20
CA TYR A 377 -9.41 4.06 -15.24
C TYR A 377 -10.36 4.82 -16.18
N ALA A 378 -11.26 5.63 -15.64
CA ALA A 378 -12.18 6.45 -16.43
C ALA A 378 -11.41 7.43 -17.36
N ARG A 379 -10.38 8.09 -16.82
CA ARG A 379 -9.51 8.98 -17.59
C ARG A 379 -8.76 8.25 -18.70
N TRP A 380 -8.28 7.05 -18.42
CA TRP A 380 -7.62 6.20 -19.42
C TRP A 380 -8.61 5.78 -20.50
N GLN A 381 -9.81 5.33 -20.14
CA GLN A 381 -10.87 4.94 -21.10
C GLN A 381 -11.22 6.12 -22.03
N SER A 382 -11.41 7.33 -21.49
CA SER A 382 -11.77 8.49 -22.31
C SER A 382 -10.70 8.87 -23.34
N LYS A 383 -9.42 8.65 -23.00
CA LYS A 383 -8.30 8.88 -23.93
C LYS A 383 -8.22 7.82 -25.05
N HIS A 384 -8.63 6.58 -24.78
CA HIS A 384 -8.52 5.45 -25.72
C HIS A 384 -9.83 5.12 -26.43
N ALA A 385 -10.97 5.69 -26.03
CA ALA A 385 -12.24 5.61 -26.78
C ALA A 385 -12.26 6.54 -28.02
N ALA A 386 -11.33 7.51 -28.07
CA ALA A 386 -11.19 8.47 -29.18
C ALA A 386 -10.17 8.00 -30.26
N GLN A 387 -9.53 6.86 -30.05
CA GLN A 387 -8.63 6.18 -30.99
C GLN A 387 -9.32 4.96 -31.61
#